data_a27779bce49574ce55894a6a86266059
#
_entry.id   a27779bce49574ce55894a6a86266059
#
_cell.length_a   1.000
_cell.length_b   1.000
_cell.length_c   1.000
_cell.angle_alpha   90.00
_cell.angle_beta   90.00
_cell.angle_gamma   90.00
#
_symmetry.space_group_name_H-M   'P 1'
#
loop_
_entity.id
_entity.type
_entity.pdbx_description
1 polymer ?
#
loop_
_entity_poly.entity_id
_entity_poly.type
_entity_poly.pdbx_seq_one_letter_code
_entity_poly.pdbx_strand_id
1 'polypeptide(L)'
;MLYEIKHEYSGEVLFSLECGSLRLCVEAAVRSEANLRGADLCGADLRGANLYGANLCEADLRGADLYGAEIIDAGQDRRGYRFFAWRNTDGEAVYRAGCKETTNYAEFCAHYGGDYKSNGDKAECLARLQFLHDEAARRWGD
;
A
#
# COMPACT_ATOMS: atom_id res chain seq x y z
N MET A 1 5.35 -9.63 -23.56
CA MET A 1 4.23 -10.33 -22.92
C MET A 1 3.21 -9.32 -22.41
N LEU A 2 1.94 -9.59 -22.60
CA LEU A 2 0.88 -8.70 -22.11
C LEU A 2 0.66 -8.93 -20.62
N TYR A 3 0.79 -7.88 -19.84
CA TYR A 3 0.46 -7.91 -18.41
C TYR A 3 -0.79 -7.09 -18.17
N GLU A 4 -1.69 -7.60 -17.32
CA GLU A 4 -2.95 -6.95 -17.00
C GLU A 4 -3.04 -6.78 -15.49
N ILE A 5 -3.47 -5.58 -15.05
CA ILE A 5 -3.78 -5.32 -13.65
C ILE A 5 -5.30 -5.31 -13.55
N LYS A 6 -5.84 -6.23 -12.77
CA LYS A 6 -7.29 -6.42 -12.65
C LYS A 6 -7.81 -6.02 -11.30
N HIS A 7 -9.07 -5.64 -11.26
CA HIS A 7 -9.75 -5.38 -9.99
C HIS A 7 -9.95 -6.71 -9.25
N GLU A 8 -9.68 -6.68 -7.95
CA GLU A 8 -9.69 -7.84 -7.07
C GLU A 8 -11.01 -8.61 -7.07
N TYR A 9 -12.13 -7.91 -7.11
CA TYR A 9 -13.45 -8.54 -7.02
C TYR A 9 -14.15 -8.68 -8.36
N SER A 10 -14.10 -7.65 -9.20
CA SER A 10 -14.85 -7.64 -10.46
C SER A 10 -14.11 -8.31 -11.61
N GLY A 11 -12.77 -8.42 -11.52
CA GLY A 11 -11.95 -8.92 -12.61
C GLY A 11 -11.80 -7.93 -13.76
N GLU A 12 -12.34 -6.72 -13.64
CA GLU A 12 -12.17 -5.68 -14.64
C GLU A 12 -10.71 -5.32 -14.81
N VAL A 13 -10.26 -5.19 -16.06
CA VAL A 13 -8.89 -4.76 -16.35
C VAL A 13 -8.77 -3.27 -16.06
N LEU A 14 -7.93 -2.91 -15.09
CA LEU A 14 -7.68 -1.53 -14.71
C LEU A 14 -6.59 -0.89 -15.58
N PHE A 15 -5.62 -1.68 -15.99
CA PHE A 15 -4.53 -1.24 -16.85
C PHE A 15 -3.87 -2.46 -17.48
N SER A 16 -3.40 -2.32 -18.71
CA SER A 16 -2.65 -3.38 -19.37
C SER A 16 -1.52 -2.80 -20.19
N LEU A 17 -0.45 -3.56 -20.34
CA LEU A 17 0.72 -3.13 -21.11
C LEU A 17 1.52 -4.34 -21.59
N GLU A 18 1.95 -4.28 -22.83
CA GLU A 18 2.92 -5.23 -23.37
C GLU A 18 4.30 -4.80 -22.87
N CYS A 19 4.91 -5.61 -22.01
CA CYS A 19 6.19 -5.28 -21.37
C CYS A 19 6.88 -6.52 -20.82
N GLY A 20 8.03 -6.30 -20.17
CA GLY A 20 8.87 -7.39 -19.69
C GLY A 20 8.52 -7.95 -18.32
N SER A 21 7.74 -7.23 -17.50
CA SER A 21 7.38 -7.70 -16.15
C SER A 21 6.15 -6.99 -15.62
N LEU A 22 5.53 -7.59 -14.61
CA LEU A 22 4.39 -6.97 -13.93
C LEU A 22 4.82 -5.66 -13.26
N ARG A 23 6.04 -5.62 -12.69
CA ARG A 23 6.57 -4.39 -12.08
C ARG A 23 6.56 -3.24 -13.08
N LEU A 24 7.03 -3.48 -14.30
CA LEU A 24 7.05 -2.45 -15.34
C LEU A 24 5.63 -2.01 -15.72
N CYS A 25 4.69 -2.95 -15.76
CA CYS A 25 3.28 -2.64 -16.02
C CYS A 25 2.72 -1.73 -14.92
N VAL A 26 2.97 -2.07 -13.66
CA VAL A 26 2.51 -1.28 -12.53
C VAL A 26 3.13 0.12 -12.54
N GLU A 27 4.44 0.20 -12.80
CA GLU A 27 5.12 1.51 -12.87
C GLU A 27 4.56 2.38 -14.00
N ALA A 28 4.25 1.79 -15.14
CA ALA A 28 3.64 2.52 -16.25
C ALA A 28 2.23 3.00 -15.89
N ALA A 29 1.46 2.16 -15.20
CA ALA A 29 0.13 2.54 -14.73
C ALA A 29 0.21 3.74 -13.78
N VAL A 30 1.16 3.71 -12.85
CA VAL A 30 1.36 4.81 -11.90
C VAL A 30 1.74 6.09 -12.63
N ARG A 31 2.66 6.02 -13.59
CA ARG A 31 3.07 7.20 -14.37
C ARG A 31 1.92 7.76 -15.22
N SER A 32 1.02 6.91 -15.66
CA SER A 32 -0.16 7.30 -16.45
C SER A 32 -1.31 7.78 -15.57
N GLU A 33 -1.11 7.83 -14.27
CA GLU A 33 -2.14 8.21 -13.30
C GLU A 33 -3.37 7.29 -13.36
N ALA A 34 -3.17 6.03 -13.70
CA ALA A 34 -4.25 5.06 -13.73
C ALA A 34 -4.82 4.83 -12.33
N ASN A 35 -6.11 4.60 -12.27
CA ASN A 35 -6.78 4.30 -11.01
C ASN A 35 -6.57 2.80 -10.69
N LEU A 36 -5.67 2.53 -9.74
CA LEU A 36 -5.37 1.18 -9.29
C LEU A 36 -6.16 0.79 -8.03
N ARG A 37 -7.21 1.53 -7.73
CA ARG A 37 -8.06 1.23 -6.59
C ARG A 37 -8.64 -0.17 -6.71
N GLY A 38 -8.45 -0.96 -5.66
CA GLY A 38 -8.93 -2.33 -5.64
C GLY A 38 -8.14 -3.30 -6.52
N ALA A 39 -6.96 -2.90 -7.01
CA ALA A 39 -6.15 -3.75 -7.87
C ALA A 39 -5.72 -5.03 -7.16
N ASP A 40 -5.77 -6.14 -7.88
CA ASP A 40 -5.26 -7.42 -7.41
C ASP A 40 -3.76 -7.50 -7.71
N LEU A 41 -2.96 -7.25 -6.68
CA LEU A 41 -1.50 -7.36 -6.73
C LEU A 41 -1.01 -8.43 -5.76
N CYS A 42 -1.89 -9.37 -5.41
CA CYS A 42 -1.58 -10.47 -4.51
C CYS A 42 -0.42 -11.29 -5.08
N GLY A 43 0.62 -11.47 -4.26
CA GLY A 43 1.80 -12.24 -4.66
C GLY A 43 2.69 -11.59 -5.72
N ALA A 44 2.44 -10.35 -6.09
CA ALA A 44 3.19 -9.68 -7.14
C ALA A 44 4.64 -9.41 -6.74
N ASP A 45 5.54 -9.56 -7.69
CA ASP A 45 6.95 -9.17 -7.51
C ASP A 45 7.08 -7.69 -7.89
N LEU A 46 7.09 -6.83 -6.88
CA LEU A 46 7.20 -5.38 -7.03
C LEU A 46 8.51 -4.85 -6.44
N ARG A 47 9.52 -5.70 -6.35
CA ARG A 47 10.83 -5.27 -5.81
C ARG A 47 11.38 -4.10 -6.60
N GLY A 48 11.77 -3.06 -5.89
CA GLY A 48 12.33 -1.85 -6.47
C GLY A 48 11.36 -0.98 -7.26
N ALA A 49 10.07 -1.27 -7.24
CA ALA A 49 9.07 -0.53 -8.01
C ALA A 49 8.93 0.92 -7.54
N ASN A 50 8.83 1.83 -8.50
CA ASN A 50 8.53 3.23 -8.21
C ASN A 50 7.01 3.40 -8.15
N LEU A 51 6.49 3.50 -6.92
CA LEU A 51 5.05 3.64 -6.66
C LEU A 51 4.67 5.05 -6.23
N TYR A 52 5.57 6.03 -6.42
CA TYR A 52 5.28 7.42 -6.07
C TYR A 52 4.07 7.94 -6.86
N GLY A 53 3.08 8.46 -6.14
CA GLY A 53 1.87 8.99 -6.74
C GLY A 53 0.81 7.94 -7.09
N ALA A 54 1.04 6.68 -6.70
CA ALA A 54 0.10 5.61 -7.01
C ALA A 54 -1.22 5.77 -6.24
N ASN A 55 -2.33 5.41 -6.89
CA ASN A 55 -3.60 5.25 -6.20
C ASN A 55 -3.77 3.75 -5.92
N LEU A 56 -3.38 3.34 -4.71
CA LEU A 56 -3.46 1.96 -4.27
C LEU A 56 -4.56 1.71 -3.25
N CYS A 57 -5.54 2.62 -3.18
CA CYS A 57 -6.66 2.47 -2.26
C CYS A 57 -7.32 1.12 -2.46
N GLU A 58 -7.50 0.39 -1.36
CA GLU A 58 -8.14 -0.93 -1.34
C GLU A 58 -7.45 -2.01 -2.20
N ALA A 59 -6.24 -1.75 -2.72
CA ALA A 59 -5.50 -2.75 -3.50
C ALA A 59 -5.09 -3.94 -2.62
N ASP A 60 -5.12 -5.13 -3.20
CA ASP A 60 -4.69 -6.35 -2.51
C ASP A 60 -3.19 -6.54 -2.72
N LEU A 61 -2.41 -6.31 -1.66
CA LEU A 61 -0.95 -6.48 -1.69
C LEU A 61 -0.50 -7.69 -0.87
N ARG A 62 -1.42 -8.60 -0.52
CA ARG A 62 -1.08 -9.77 0.27
C ARG A 62 -0.04 -10.61 -0.47
N GLY A 63 1.04 -10.96 0.24
CA GLY A 63 2.10 -11.77 -0.34
C GLY A 63 2.97 -11.08 -1.39
N ALA A 64 2.71 -9.80 -1.71
CA ALA A 64 3.54 -9.08 -2.66
C ALA A 64 4.93 -8.83 -2.09
N ASP A 65 5.96 -8.96 -2.93
CA ASP A 65 7.33 -8.65 -2.55
C ASP A 65 7.59 -7.17 -2.84
N LEU A 66 7.73 -6.37 -1.79
CA LEU A 66 7.89 -4.92 -1.87
C LEU A 66 9.30 -4.45 -1.50
N TYR A 67 10.27 -5.36 -1.45
CA TYR A 67 11.64 -5.02 -1.08
C TYR A 67 12.20 -3.94 -2.01
N GLY A 68 12.64 -2.83 -1.42
CA GLY A 68 13.21 -1.72 -2.20
C GLY A 68 12.20 -0.88 -2.97
N ALA A 69 10.91 -1.19 -2.92
CA ALA A 69 9.88 -0.40 -3.58
C ALA A 69 9.63 0.92 -2.85
N GLU A 70 9.04 1.89 -3.55
CA GLU A 70 8.63 3.17 -2.97
C GLU A 70 7.36 3.02 -2.12
N ILE A 71 7.42 2.08 -1.18
CA ILE A 71 6.36 1.79 -0.23
C ILE A 71 7.05 1.33 1.06
N ILE A 72 6.46 1.65 2.19
CA ILE A 72 6.98 1.19 3.48
C ILE A 72 6.05 0.10 3.99
N ASP A 73 6.58 -1.06 4.25
CA ASP A 73 5.82 -2.22 4.70
C ASP A 73 6.19 -2.53 6.15
N ALA A 74 5.22 -2.43 7.05
CA ALA A 74 5.39 -2.76 8.47
C ALA A 74 4.88 -4.17 8.79
N GLY A 75 4.60 -4.98 7.76
CA GLY A 75 4.15 -6.36 7.91
C GLY A 75 2.69 -6.49 8.30
N GLN A 76 2.32 -7.68 8.71
CA GLN A 76 0.93 -8.01 9.08
C GLN A 76 0.82 -8.20 10.58
N ASP A 77 -0.33 -7.85 11.14
CA ASP A 77 -0.65 -8.21 12.52
C ASP A 77 -1.23 -9.63 12.53
N ARG A 78 -1.56 -10.13 13.73
CA ARG A 78 -2.07 -11.51 13.89
C ARG A 78 -3.43 -11.73 13.22
N ARG A 79 -4.13 -10.67 12.84
CA ARG A 79 -5.41 -10.75 12.10
C ARG A 79 -5.18 -10.87 10.59
N GLY A 80 -3.94 -10.65 10.13
CA GLY A 80 -3.61 -10.61 8.72
C GLY A 80 -3.75 -9.24 8.08
N TYR A 81 -3.99 -8.19 8.86
CA TYR A 81 -4.01 -6.83 8.36
C TYR A 81 -2.60 -6.35 8.11
N ARG A 82 -2.31 -5.98 6.87
CA ARG A 82 -1.02 -5.48 6.48
C ARG A 82 -0.97 -3.96 6.69
N PHE A 83 0.11 -3.49 7.30
CA PHE A 83 0.33 -2.07 7.59
C PHE A 83 1.38 -1.55 6.63
N PHE A 84 1.02 -0.54 5.84
CA PHE A 84 1.97 0.03 4.90
C PHE A 84 1.67 1.50 4.64
N ALA A 85 2.65 2.19 4.02
CA ALA A 85 2.53 3.59 3.65
C ALA A 85 3.16 3.83 2.28
N TRP A 86 2.58 4.75 1.52
CA TRP A 86 3.13 5.20 0.25
C TRP A 86 2.92 6.71 0.12
N ARG A 87 3.54 7.31 -0.88
CA ARG A 87 3.32 8.74 -1.16
C ARG A 87 2.30 8.89 -2.28
N ASN A 88 1.31 9.76 -2.05
CA ASN A 88 0.31 10.09 -3.07
C ASN A 88 0.86 11.13 -4.07
N THR A 89 0.00 11.57 -4.98
CA THR A 89 0.36 12.55 -6.01
C THR A 89 0.85 13.88 -5.43
N ASP A 90 0.35 14.26 -4.25
CA ASP A 90 0.75 15.50 -3.58
C ASP A 90 2.03 15.36 -2.76
N GLY A 91 2.62 14.16 -2.74
CA GLY A 91 3.82 13.89 -1.97
C GLY A 91 3.55 13.57 -0.51
N GLU A 92 2.29 13.47 -0.11
CA GLU A 92 1.91 13.15 1.26
C GLU A 92 1.97 11.65 1.53
N ALA A 93 2.39 11.28 2.74
CA ALA A 93 2.35 9.89 3.16
C ALA A 93 0.89 9.46 3.41
N VAL A 94 0.50 8.36 2.80
CA VAL A 94 -0.80 7.73 3.04
C VAL A 94 -0.54 6.46 3.83
N TYR A 95 -1.21 6.32 4.97
CA TYR A 95 -1.09 5.17 5.86
C TYR A 95 -2.29 4.26 5.67
N ARG A 96 -2.04 2.97 5.57
CA ARG A 96 -3.12 1.98 5.43
C ARG A 96 -2.90 0.80 6.37
N ALA A 97 -4.00 0.38 7.01
CA ALA A 97 -4.06 -0.86 7.77
C ALA A 97 -5.45 -1.46 7.56
N GLY A 98 -5.52 -2.64 6.99
CA GLY A 98 -6.81 -3.24 6.62
C GLY A 98 -7.54 -2.36 5.63
N CYS A 99 -8.73 -1.88 6.00
CA CYS A 99 -9.56 -1.03 5.14
C CYS A 99 -9.46 0.46 5.49
N LYS A 100 -8.70 0.82 6.52
CA LYS A 100 -8.53 2.23 6.93
C LYS A 100 -7.36 2.86 6.22
N GLU A 101 -7.60 3.98 5.56
CA GLU A 101 -6.58 4.78 4.90
C GLU A 101 -6.72 6.24 5.29
N THR A 102 -5.61 6.92 5.49
CA THR A 102 -5.61 8.35 5.81
C THR A 102 -4.22 8.95 5.61
N THR A 103 -4.17 10.25 5.31
CA THR A 103 -2.93 11.03 5.35
C THR A 103 -2.69 11.60 6.73
N ASN A 104 -3.66 11.49 7.63
CA ASN A 104 -3.56 12.04 8.98
C ASN A 104 -3.12 10.97 9.97
N TYR A 105 -1.84 10.99 10.32
CA TYR A 105 -1.26 10.00 11.23
C TYR A 105 -1.94 10.02 12.60
N ALA A 106 -2.27 11.20 13.12
CA ALA A 106 -2.93 11.32 14.43
C ALA A 106 -4.33 10.66 14.41
N GLU A 107 -5.08 10.84 13.33
CA GLU A 107 -6.36 10.18 13.12
C GLU A 107 -6.19 8.66 13.09
N PHE A 108 -5.16 8.19 12.40
CA PHE A 108 -4.87 6.77 12.30
C PHE A 108 -4.55 6.18 13.68
N CYS A 109 -3.71 6.87 14.45
CA CYS A 109 -3.39 6.44 15.81
C CYS A 109 -4.63 6.42 16.70
N ALA A 110 -5.51 7.40 16.58
CA ALA A 110 -6.74 7.46 17.36
C ALA A 110 -7.65 6.27 17.02
N HIS A 111 -7.71 5.88 15.75
CA HIS A 111 -8.53 4.75 15.32
C HIS A 111 -8.00 3.43 15.92
N TYR A 112 -6.70 3.18 15.85
CA TYR A 112 -6.11 1.91 16.31
C TYR A 112 -5.69 1.94 17.78
N GLY A 113 -5.54 3.11 18.36
CA GLY A 113 -5.16 3.29 19.76
C GLY A 113 -6.32 3.48 20.72
N GLY A 114 -7.54 3.66 20.20
CA GLY A 114 -8.75 3.84 21.01
C GLY A 114 -9.36 2.51 21.45
N ASP A 115 -10.63 2.54 21.83
CA ASP A 115 -11.37 1.34 22.22
C ASP A 115 -11.74 0.50 21.01
N TYR A 116 -10.75 0.10 20.28
CA TYR A 116 -10.93 -0.70 19.09
C TYR A 116 -11.23 -2.14 19.49
N LYS A 117 -12.45 -2.56 19.29
CA LYS A 117 -12.94 -3.88 19.70
C LYS A 117 -12.46 -5.03 18.81
N SER A 118 -11.34 -4.89 18.19
CA SER A 118 -10.83 -5.97 17.36
C SER A 118 -10.02 -6.94 18.21
N ASN A 119 -9.77 -8.12 17.67
CA ASN A 119 -8.90 -9.10 18.29
C ASN A 119 -7.42 -8.74 18.11
N GLY A 120 -7.13 -7.56 17.60
CA GLY A 120 -5.76 -7.09 17.43
C GLY A 120 -5.16 -6.60 18.72
N ASP A 121 -3.87 -6.77 18.84
CA ASP A 121 -3.11 -6.22 19.95
C ASP A 121 -2.90 -4.73 19.69
N LYS A 122 -3.46 -3.89 20.56
CA LYS A 122 -3.35 -2.42 20.45
C LYS A 122 -1.88 -1.99 20.44
N ALA A 123 -1.06 -2.56 21.30
CA ALA A 123 0.36 -2.19 21.37
C ALA A 123 1.09 -2.57 20.08
N GLU A 124 0.78 -3.73 19.51
CA GLU A 124 1.34 -4.17 18.24
C GLU A 124 0.94 -3.25 17.09
N CYS A 125 -0.33 -2.87 17.04
CA CYS A 125 -0.81 -1.95 16.01
C CYS A 125 -0.13 -0.60 16.09
N LEU A 126 -0.03 -0.03 17.29
CA LEU A 126 0.63 1.25 17.51
C LEU A 126 2.12 1.19 17.16
N ALA A 127 2.80 0.07 17.49
CA ALA A 127 4.20 -0.09 17.14
C ALA A 127 4.42 -0.12 15.62
N ARG A 128 3.54 -0.79 14.89
CA ARG A 128 3.60 -0.82 13.42
C ARG A 128 3.34 0.56 12.82
N LEU A 129 2.37 1.29 13.35
CA LEU A 129 2.08 2.64 12.90
C LEU A 129 3.24 3.60 13.17
N GLN A 130 3.87 3.48 14.35
CA GLN A 130 5.04 4.29 14.70
C GLN A 130 6.20 4.01 13.74
N PHE A 131 6.41 2.73 13.41
CA PHE A 131 7.42 2.35 12.42
C PHE A 131 7.16 3.02 11.07
N LEU A 132 5.91 2.97 10.59
CA LEU A 132 5.56 3.60 9.32
C LEU A 132 5.82 5.10 9.33
N HIS A 133 5.43 5.76 10.43
CA HIS A 133 5.61 7.20 10.57
C HIS A 133 7.09 7.59 10.58
N ASP A 134 7.90 6.88 11.36
CA ASP A 134 9.33 7.13 11.48
C ASP A 134 10.04 6.89 10.15
N GLU A 135 9.70 5.80 9.46
CA GLU A 135 10.30 5.48 8.17
C GLU A 135 9.88 6.47 7.09
N ALA A 136 8.64 6.93 7.12
CA ALA A 136 8.15 7.95 6.18
C ALA A 136 8.94 9.25 6.36
N ALA A 137 9.14 9.67 7.60
CA ALA A 137 9.91 10.87 7.91
C ALA A 137 11.36 10.70 7.45
N ARG A 138 11.96 9.53 7.69
CA ARG A 138 13.34 9.26 7.32
C ARG A 138 13.54 9.21 5.81
N ARG A 139 12.62 8.57 5.09
CA ARG A 139 12.76 8.38 3.63
C ARG A 139 12.28 9.58 2.83
N TRP A 140 11.19 10.19 3.27
CA TRP A 140 10.48 11.19 2.45
C TRP A 140 10.51 12.60 3.03
N GLY A 141 11.00 12.73 4.22
CA GLY A 141 11.15 14.01 4.93
C GLY A 141 9.84 14.61 5.32
N ASP A 142 9.57 14.76 6.45
CA ASP A 142 8.53 15.37 7.00
C ASP A 142 7.62 15.49 7.62
#